data_8e2065dc5b9b689850335b279095598f
#
_entry.id   8e2065dc5b9b689850335b279095598f
#
_cell.length_a   1.000
_cell.length_b   1.000
_cell.length_c   1.000
_cell.angle_alpha   90.00
_cell.angle_beta   90.00
_cell.angle_gamma   90.00
#
_symmetry.space_group_name_H-M   'P 1'
#
loop_
_entity.id
_entity.type
_entity.pdbx_description
1 polymer ?
#
loop_
_entity_poly.entity_id
_entity_poly.type
_entity_poly.pdbx_seq_one_letter_code
_entity_poly.pdbx_strand_id
1 'polypeptide(L)'
;MQKRILVIAILLIGLGGLFAVKFNPPKPIELESGFLFPQAYELAPFELVDQHQQAFTNASLQGKWSLFFIGFTFCPDVCPTTLNKLAAAYPDLNKIAPLQVVFLSVDPKRDTPDKLLTYV
;
A
#
# COMPACT_ATOMS: atom_id res chain seq x y z
N MET A 1 28.00 -50.54 -12.80
CA MET A 1 28.61 -49.25 -12.37
C MET A 1 27.94 -48.06 -13.07
N GLN A 2 27.80 -48.07 -14.37
CA GLN A 2 27.27 -46.96 -15.21
C GLN A 2 25.86 -46.47 -14.81
N LYS A 3 24.89 -47.37 -14.52
CA LYS A 3 23.55 -46.98 -14.08
C LYS A 3 23.52 -46.24 -12.72
N ARG A 4 24.41 -46.58 -11.79
CA ARG A 4 24.51 -45.91 -10.48
C ARG A 4 25.06 -44.48 -10.63
N ILE A 5 26.02 -44.28 -11.53
CA ILE A 5 26.61 -42.96 -11.81
C ILE A 5 25.55 -42.05 -12.44
N LEU A 6 24.71 -42.55 -13.36
CA LEU A 6 23.63 -41.82 -14.02
C LEU A 6 22.57 -41.34 -13.00
N VAL A 7 22.17 -42.19 -12.06
CA VAL A 7 21.21 -41.84 -11.02
C VAL A 7 21.75 -40.76 -10.08
N ILE A 8 23.02 -40.87 -9.70
CA ILE A 8 23.69 -39.87 -8.84
C ILE A 8 23.78 -38.52 -9.57
N ALA A 9 24.11 -38.51 -10.85
CA ALA A 9 24.18 -37.29 -11.66
C ALA A 9 22.82 -36.59 -11.78
N ILE A 10 21.73 -37.33 -11.98
CA ILE A 10 20.35 -36.77 -12.05
C ILE A 10 19.94 -36.19 -10.69
N LEU A 11 20.27 -36.87 -9.58
CA LEU A 11 19.99 -36.35 -8.23
C LEU A 11 20.74 -35.07 -7.92
N LEU A 12 22.02 -34.98 -8.33
CA LEU A 12 22.81 -33.76 -8.12
C LEU A 12 22.31 -32.56 -8.95
N ILE A 13 21.87 -32.83 -10.20
CA ILE A 13 21.29 -31.78 -11.05
C ILE A 13 19.94 -31.32 -10.48
N GLY A 14 19.09 -32.24 -10.02
CA GLY A 14 17.84 -31.91 -9.37
C GLY A 14 18.01 -31.08 -8.07
N LEU A 15 18.97 -31.47 -7.24
CA LEU A 15 19.29 -30.76 -5.99
C LEU A 15 19.89 -29.37 -6.27
N GLY A 16 20.75 -29.26 -7.29
CA GLY A 16 21.34 -27.98 -7.74
C GLY A 16 20.28 -27.03 -8.31
N GLY A 17 19.31 -27.54 -9.07
CA GLY A 17 18.21 -26.77 -9.60
C GLY A 17 17.29 -26.21 -8.49
N LEU A 18 16.94 -27.03 -7.50
CA LEU A 18 16.16 -26.60 -6.31
C LEU A 18 16.90 -25.55 -5.47
N PHE A 19 18.22 -25.69 -5.37
CA PHE A 19 19.05 -24.71 -4.65
C PHE A 19 19.12 -23.36 -5.38
N ALA A 20 19.26 -23.39 -6.71
CA ALA A 20 19.30 -22.17 -7.54
C ALA A 20 18.00 -21.36 -7.48
N VAL A 21 16.83 -22.04 -7.43
CA VAL A 21 15.53 -21.35 -7.31
C VAL A 21 15.38 -20.65 -5.95
N LYS A 22 15.93 -21.24 -4.87
CA LYS A 22 15.88 -20.62 -3.53
C LYS A 22 16.80 -19.40 -3.37
N PHE A 23 17.85 -19.30 -4.16
CA PHE A 23 18.85 -18.23 -4.06
C PHE A 23 18.68 -17.08 -5.09
N ASN A 24 17.63 -17.12 -5.88
CA ASN A 24 17.33 -16.03 -6.81
C ASN A 24 16.23 -15.14 -6.21
N PRO A 25 16.56 -14.14 -5.37
CA PRO A 25 15.57 -13.25 -4.81
C PRO A 25 14.88 -12.49 -5.94
N PRO A 26 13.56 -12.24 -5.83
CA PRO A 26 12.87 -11.42 -6.81
C PRO A 26 13.57 -10.06 -6.95
N LYS A 27 13.73 -9.61 -8.19
CA LYS A 27 14.32 -8.29 -8.45
C LYS A 27 13.53 -7.23 -7.72
N PRO A 28 14.20 -6.25 -7.09
CA PRO A 28 13.51 -5.11 -6.48
C PRO A 28 12.61 -4.42 -7.52
N ILE A 29 11.39 -4.11 -7.14
CA ILE A 29 10.50 -3.30 -7.97
C ILE A 29 11.03 -1.87 -7.92
N GLU A 30 11.59 -1.39 -9.03
CA GLU A 30 11.97 0.01 -9.19
C GLU A 30 10.72 0.81 -9.58
N LEU A 31 10.34 1.75 -8.73
CA LEU A 31 9.25 2.69 -9.01
C LEU A 31 9.84 3.95 -9.66
N GLU A 32 9.19 4.46 -10.73
CA GLU A 32 9.60 5.72 -11.37
C GLU A 32 9.51 6.92 -10.42
N SER A 33 8.53 6.89 -9.52
CA SER A 33 8.31 7.94 -8.53
C SER A 33 7.81 7.30 -7.23
N GLY A 34 8.73 7.11 -6.29
CA GLY A 34 8.37 6.53 -5.00
C GLY A 34 9.43 5.62 -4.42
N PHE A 35 9.19 5.16 -3.22
CA PHE A 35 10.05 4.26 -2.49
C PHE A 35 9.23 3.10 -1.93
N LEU A 36 9.66 1.88 -2.22
CA LEU A 36 9.09 0.68 -1.62
C LEU A 36 9.91 0.28 -0.41
N PHE A 37 9.28 0.22 0.75
CA PHE A 37 9.94 -0.27 1.95
C PHE A 37 10.30 -1.75 1.79
N PRO A 38 11.55 -2.15 2.06
CA PRO A 38 12.01 -3.53 1.88
C PRO A 38 11.34 -4.51 2.84
N GLN A 39 10.78 -4.01 3.94
CA GLN A 39 10.04 -4.78 4.93
C GLN A 39 8.77 -4.02 5.32
N ALA A 40 7.69 -4.77 5.60
CA ALA A 40 6.49 -4.20 6.17
C ALA A 40 6.76 -3.71 7.61
N TYR A 41 6.25 -2.51 7.92
CA TYR A 41 6.26 -1.96 9.28
C TYR A 41 4.88 -2.11 9.88
N GLU A 42 4.81 -2.55 11.13
CA GLU A 42 3.57 -2.49 11.89
C GLU A 42 3.27 -1.05 12.26
N LEU A 43 2.04 -0.62 11.95
CA LEU A 43 1.54 0.67 12.41
C LEU A 43 1.23 0.58 13.91
N ALA A 44 1.77 1.52 14.68
CA ALA A 44 1.35 1.67 16.06
C ALA A 44 -0.18 1.86 16.16
N PRO A 45 -0.82 1.42 17.23
CA PRO A 45 -2.25 1.67 17.46
C PRO A 45 -2.53 3.18 17.42
N PHE A 46 -3.57 3.56 16.68
CA PHE A 46 -4.05 4.94 16.61
C PHE A 46 -5.57 4.97 16.67
N GLU A 47 -6.10 6.10 17.08
CA GLU A 47 -7.53 6.39 17.07
C GLU A 47 -7.73 7.83 16.59
N LEU A 48 -8.44 7.96 15.47
CA LEU A 48 -8.81 9.23 14.85
C LEU A 48 -10.33 9.27 14.70
N VAL A 49 -10.86 10.42 14.30
CA VAL A 49 -12.29 10.61 14.02
C VAL A 49 -12.44 10.89 12.54
N ASP A 50 -13.35 10.18 11.87
CA ASP A 50 -13.66 10.41 10.47
C ASP A 50 -14.69 11.53 10.26
N GLN A 51 -15.00 11.84 8.99
CA GLN A 51 -15.97 12.85 8.61
C GLN A 51 -17.42 12.53 9.03
N HIS A 52 -17.70 11.31 9.45
CA HIS A 52 -18.99 10.86 9.98
C HIS A 52 -18.99 10.79 11.51
N GLN A 53 -17.98 11.37 12.17
CA GLN A 53 -17.77 11.34 13.62
C GLN A 53 -17.60 9.92 14.18
N GLN A 54 -17.13 8.98 13.36
CA GLN A 54 -16.86 7.61 13.76
C GLN A 54 -15.38 7.39 14.03
N ALA A 55 -15.07 6.42 14.89
CA ALA A 55 -13.68 6.06 15.17
C ALA A 55 -13.01 5.45 13.92
N PHE A 56 -11.89 6.03 13.52
CA PHE A 56 -11.02 5.52 12.47
C PHE A 56 -9.72 5.00 13.09
N THR A 57 -9.52 3.69 13.02
CA THR A 57 -8.45 2.97 13.72
C THR A 57 -7.69 2.06 12.76
N ASN A 58 -6.69 1.32 13.28
CA ASN A 58 -5.98 0.28 12.53
C ASN A 58 -6.95 -0.75 11.89
N ALA A 59 -8.08 -1.05 12.52
CA ALA A 59 -9.09 -1.96 11.98
C ALA A 59 -9.73 -1.40 10.69
N SER A 60 -9.84 -0.08 10.56
CA SER A 60 -10.40 0.59 9.37
C SER A 60 -9.52 0.43 8.12
N LEU A 61 -8.26 0.01 8.29
CA LEU A 61 -7.31 -0.19 7.20
C LEU A 61 -7.29 -1.63 6.68
N GLN A 62 -7.92 -2.56 7.37
CA GLN A 62 -7.83 -3.99 7.04
C GLN A 62 -8.63 -4.37 5.79
N GLY A 63 -8.11 -5.33 5.05
CA GLY A 63 -8.79 -5.94 3.89
C GLY A 63 -8.80 -5.10 2.60
N LYS A 64 -8.15 -3.96 2.57
CA LYS A 64 -8.07 -3.06 1.40
C LYS A 64 -6.77 -2.27 1.39
N TRP A 65 -6.41 -1.75 0.24
CA TRP A 65 -5.35 -0.78 0.12
C TRP A 65 -5.80 0.58 0.65
N SER A 66 -4.92 1.29 1.31
CA SER A 66 -5.20 2.63 1.83
C SER A 66 -4.19 3.61 1.25
N LEU A 67 -4.68 4.55 0.46
CA LEU A 67 -3.89 5.64 -0.07
C LEU A 67 -4.06 6.85 0.86
N PHE A 68 -3.01 7.19 1.59
CA PHE A 68 -3.01 8.35 2.48
C PHE A 68 -2.58 9.60 1.74
N PHE A 69 -3.40 10.64 1.87
CA PHE A 69 -3.10 11.97 1.41
C PHE A 69 -3.16 12.94 2.60
N ILE A 70 -2.03 13.58 2.90
CA ILE A 70 -1.91 14.50 4.03
C ILE A 70 -2.15 15.92 3.55
N GLY A 71 -3.06 16.65 4.22
CA GLY A 71 -3.42 18.00 3.81
C GLY A 71 -4.27 18.75 4.84
N PHE A 72 -4.92 19.82 4.40
CA PHE A 72 -5.85 20.62 5.21
C PHE A 72 -6.84 21.36 4.30
N THR A 73 -8.05 21.65 4.78
CA THR A 73 -9.14 22.19 3.94
C THR A 73 -8.90 23.62 3.47
N PHE A 74 -8.07 24.40 4.16
CA PHE A 74 -7.69 25.79 3.78
C PHE A 74 -6.54 25.85 2.78
N CYS A 75 -6.06 24.73 2.28
CA CYS A 75 -5.04 24.70 1.24
C CYS A 75 -5.65 25.27 -0.07
N PRO A 76 -5.06 26.34 -0.65
CA PRO A 76 -5.74 27.05 -1.73
C PRO A 76 -5.66 26.36 -3.10
N ASP A 77 -4.73 25.44 -3.32
CA ASP A 77 -4.45 24.89 -4.65
C ASP A 77 -4.10 23.39 -4.63
N VAL A 78 -2.99 23.01 -4.01
CA VAL A 78 -2.44 21.65 -4.14
C VAL A 78 -3.41 20.59 -3.63
N CYS A 79 -4.07 20.82 -2.49
CA CYS A 79 -4.96 19.82 -1.88
C CYS A 79 -6.20 19.56 -2.71
N PRO A 80 -7.00 20.57 -3.15
CA PRO A 80 -8.16 20.32 -3.99
C PRO A 80 -7.76 19.73 -5.36
N THR A 81 -6.66 20.20 -5.96
CA THR A 81 -6.17 19.66 -7.23
C THR A 81 -5.79 18.19 -7.09
N THR A 82 -5.14 17.79 -6.00
CA THR A 82 -4.77 16.40 -5.76
C THR A 82 -5.99 15.52 -5.52
N LEU A 83 -6.96 15.96 -4.71
CA LEU A 83 -8.20 15.23 -4.47
C LEU A 83 -8.99 15.01 -5.77
N ASN A 84 -9.09 16.03 -6.63
CA ASN A 84 -9.74 15.89 -7.94
C ASN A 84 -9.03 14.84 -8.82
N LYS A 85 -7.70 14.82 -8.84
CA LYS A 85 -6.93 13.79 -9.58
C LYS A 85 -7.16 12.40 -9.00
N LEU A 86 -7.17 12.26 -7.68
CA LEU A 86 -7.46 10.99 -7.01
C LEU A 86 -8.88 10.52 -7.29
N ALA A 87 -9.87 11.40 -7.21
CA ALA A 87 -11.26 11.09 -7.54
C ALA A 87 -11.41 10.60 -8.98
N ALA A 88 -10.71 11.23 -9.93
CA ALA A 88 -10.71 10.81 -11.34
C ALA A 88 -10.05 9.44 -11.55
N ALA A 89 -8.98 9.13 -10.83
CA ALA A 89 -8.25 7.86 -10.95
C ALA A 89 -8.88 6.72 -10.15
N TYR A 90 -9.65 7.02 -9.10
CA TYR A 90 -10.20 6.06 -8.17
C TYR A 90 -10.98 4.89 -8.82
N PRO A 91 -11.89 5.12 -9.79
CA PRO A 91 -12.65 4.02 -10.40
C PRO A 91 -11.76 2.97 -11.05
N ASP A 92 -10.66 3.37 -11.67
CA ASP A 92 -9.75 2.44 -12.34
C ASP A 92 -8.83 1.74 -11.33
N LEU A 93 -8.32 2.45 -10.35
CA LEU A 93 -7.52 1.88 -9.27
C LEU A 93 -8.31 0.84 -8.46
N ASN A 94 -9.56 1.14 -8.12
CA ASN A 94 -10.40 0.24 -7.33
C ASN A 94 -10.82 -1.04 -8.08
N LYS A 95 -10.75 -1.05 -9.42
CA LYS A 95 -10.92 -2.27 -10.23
C LYS A 95 -9.75 -3.23 -10.09
N ILE A 96 -8.54 -2.71 -9.83
CA ILE A 96 -7.33 -3.52 -9.68
C ILE A 96 -7.32 -4.22 -8.32
N ALA A 97 -7.62 -3.48 -7.26
CA ALA A 97 -7.72 -4.00 -5.91
C ALA A 97 -8.64 -3.11 -5.05
N PRO A 98 -9.34 -3.65 -4.03
CA PRO A 98 -10.12 -2.83 -3.11
C PRO A 98 -9.27 -1.71 -2.53
N LEU A 99 -9.70 -0.47 -2.74
CA LEU A 99 -8.96 0.75 -2.38
C LEU A 99 -9.84 1.70 -1.58
N GLN A 100 -9.27 2.33 -0.58
CA GLN A 100 -9.82 3.54 0.06
C GLN A 100 -8.81 4.69 -0.05
N VAL A 101 -9.32 5.91 -0.18
CA VAL A 101 -8.51 7.12 -0.06
C VAL A 101 -8.78 7.73 1.31
N VAL A 102 -7.72 8.00 2.06
CA VAL A 102 -7.77 8.59 3.40
C VAL A 102 -7.13 9.96 3.34
N PHE A 103 -7.95 11.00 3.43
CA PHE A 103 -7.47 12.38 3.60
C PHE A 103 -7.20 12.61 5.08
N LEU A 104 -5.92 12.75 5.45
CA LEU A 104 -5.50 13.00 6.82
C LEU A 104 -5.25 14.49 7.03
N SER A 105 -6.15 15.17 7.77
CA SER A 105 -5.97 16.58 8.08
C SER A 105 -4.89 16.79 9.14
N VAL A 106 -4.03 17.77 8.89
CA VAL A 106 -3.02 18.25 9.85
C VAL A 106 -3.47 19.53 10.57
N ASP A 107 -4.70 19.96 10.39
CA ASP A 107 -5.27 21.16 11.02
C ASP A 107 -6.58 20.85 11.78
N PRO A 108 -6.54 20.02 12.82
CA PRO A 108 -7.73 19.54 13.51
C PRO A 108 -8.54 20.66 14.19
N LYS A 109 -7.96 21.85 14.36
CA LYS A 109 -8.69 22.99 14.94
C LYS A 109 -9.67 23.63 13.96
N ARG A 110 -9.37 23.60 12.65
CA ARG A 110 -10.20 24.19 11.60
C ARG A 110 -10.97 23.17 10.80
N ASP A 111 -10.41 21.97 10.68
CA ASP A 111 -10.96 20.88 9.88
C ASP A 111 -11.82 19.95 10.76
N THR A 112 -13.00 20.44 11.10
CA THR A 112 -14.00 19.64 11.84
C THR A 112 -14.55 18.53 10.94
N PRO A 113 -15.12 17.43 11.51
CA PRO A 113 -15.77 16.37 10.74
C PRO A 113 -16.78 16.88 9.70
N ASP A 114 -17.66 17.82 10.08
CA ASP A 114 -18.66 18.39 9.19
C ASP A 114 -18.01 19.14 8.01
N LYS A 115 -16.89 19.82 8.25
CA LYS A 115 -16.14 20.50 7.21
C LYS A 115 -15.43 19.52 6.29
N LEU A 116 -14.86 18.47 6.84
CA LEU A 116 -14.26 17.40 6.06
C LEU A 116 -15.31 16.69 5.18
N LEU A 117 -16.51 16.43 5.72
CA LEU A 117 -17.60 15.80 4.97
C LEU A 117 -18.00 16.58 3.70
N THR A 118 -17.86 17.90 3.73
CA THR A 118 -18.16 18.75 2.56
C THR A 118 -16.98 18.96 1.63
N TYR A 119 -15.78 18.64 2.09
CA TYR A 119 -14.55 18.89 1.35
C TYR A 119 -14.07 17.66 0.55
N VAL A 120 -14.31 16.43 1.04
CA VAL A 120 -13.81 15.17 0.43
C VAL A 120 -14.83 14.47 -0.44
#